data_cd5dbe650e628df46114667afda05f3d
#
_entry.id   cd5dbe650e628df46114667afda05f3d
#
_cell.length_a   1.000
_cell.length_b   1.000
_cell.length_c   1.000
_cell.angle_alpha   90.00
_cell.angle_beta   90.00
_cell.angle_gamma   90.00
#
_symmetry.space_group_name_H-M   'P 1'
#
loop_
_entity.id
_entity.type
_entity.pdbx_description
1 polymer ?
#
loop_
_entity_poly.entity_id
_entity_poly.type
_entity_poly.pdbx_seq_one_letter_code
_entity_poly.pdbx_strand_id
1 'polypeptide(L)'
;MLCHSHGPDQGQIVNPQAMNRLHMHQKVTLMVNRYEIFADDGHGEPGAVIAFVEQKRMAFKEHVTIYTDSSKSTVLASFRARKVIDLASGYDVIDGNNQPIGFFRKDFAKSLVNSTWHLDQPGAPTATGRERSQGIAVLRRLWNFIPFIENFPFPFRYHFDFVRGATPVFSVDKKTWVRDHYLLDIQDPYIDRRVVIAQAVAVDALQSR
;
A
#
# COMPACT_ATOMS: atom_id res chain seq x y z
N MET A 1 -9.92 49.88 -4.83
CA MET A 1 -10.54 48.64 -5.28
C MET A 1 -9.42 47.79 -5.91
N LEU A 2 -8.76 46.99 -5.07
CA LEU A 2 -7.60 46.17 -5.48
C LEU A 2 -8.08 44.71 -5.65
N CYS A 3 -8.18 44.25 -6.89
CA CYS A 3 -8.40 42.85 -7.20
C CYS A 3 -7.15 42.06 -6.87
N HIS A 4 -7.25 41.21 -5.85
CA HIS A 4 -6.25 40.13 -5.66
C HIS A 4 -6.56 39.02 -6.64
N SER A 5 -5.75 38.90 -7.69
CA SER A 5 -5.72 37.76 -8.55
C SER A 5 -5.08 36.61 -7.77
N HIS A 6 -5.88 35.60 -7.37
CA HIS A 6 -5.36 34.31 -6.98
C HIS A 6 -4.76 33.66 -8.23
N GLY A 7 -3.43 33.65 -8.30
CA GLY A 7 -2.71 32.81 -9.26
C GLY A 7 -2.98 31.33 -8.94
N PRO A 8 -2.84 30.42 -9.91
CA PRO A 8 -3.03 28.99 -9.68
C PRO A 8 -2.03 28.55 -8.62
N ASP A 9 -2.55 27.92 -7.58
CA ASP A 9 -1.79 27.25 -6.52
C ASP A 9 -0.76 26.32 -7.17
N GLN A 10 0.50 26.74 -7.18
CA GLN A 10 1.61 25.87 -7.60
C GLN A 10 1.71 24.81 -6.51
N GLY A 11 1.16 23.63 -6.80
CA GLY A 11 1.09 22.49 -5.90
C GLY A 11 2.45 22.29 -5.23
N GLN A 12 2.53 22.63 -3.95
CA GLN A 12 3.68 22.32 -3.13
C GLN A 12 3.91 20.82 -3.24
N ILE A 13 5.08 20.42 -3.75
CA ILE A 13 5.49 19.01 -3.76
C ILE A 13 5.61 18.62 -2.29
N VAL A 14 4.54 18.01 -1.76
CA VAL A 14 4.52 17.54 -0.39
C VAL A 14 5.51 16.38 -0.28
N ASN A 15 6.53 16.54 0.57
CA ASN A 15 7.50 15.49 0.82
C ASN A 15 6.86 14.35 1.65
N PRO A 16 6.60 13.18 1.08
CA PRO A 16 5.97 12.10 1.81
C PRO A 16 6.74 11.67 3.06
N GLN A 17 8.07 11.87 3.07
CA GLN A 17 8.93 11.44 4.17
C GLN A 17 8.64 12.17 5.49
N ALA A 18 8.04 13.35 5.44
CA ALA A 18 7.65 14.11 6.64
C ALA A 18 6.35 13.61 7.30
N MET A 19 5.61 12.68 6.64
CA MET A 19 4.29 12.24 7.07
C MET A 19 4.39 11.03 8.00
N ASN A 20 3.64 11.06 9.11
CA ASN A 20 3.50 9.91 10.02
C ASN A 20 2.16 9.17 9.83
N ARG A 21 1.25 9.78 9.08
CA ARG A 21 -0.05 9.19 8.75
C ARG A 21 -0.42 9.47 7.31
N LEU A 22 -0.88 8.42 6.62
CA LEU A 22 -1.34 8.50 5.23
C LEU A 22 -2.69 7.82 5.11
N HIS A 23 -3.53 8.33 4.20
CA HIS A 23 -4.79 7.71 3.83
C HIS A 23 -4.66 7.16 2.41
N MET A 24 -5.01 5.89 2.20
CA MET A 24 -5.03 5.28 0.88
C MET A 24 -6.46 4.92 0.52
N HIS A 25 -6.97 5.49 -0.55
CA HIS A 25 -8.30 5.21 -1.10
C HIS A 25 -8.17 4.37 -2.35
N GLN A 26 -8.86 3.23 -2.38
CA GLN A 26 -8.95 2.40 -3.57
C GLN A 26 -10.26 2.67 -4.31
N LYS A 27 -10.16 2.84 -5.63
CA LYS A 27 -11.30 2.86 -6.56
C LYS A 27 -11.16 1.67 -7.49
N VAL A 28 -12.05 0.70 -7.32
CA VAL A 28 -12.10 -0.49 -8.18
C VAL A 28 -13.02 -0.24 -9.36
N THR A 29 -12.52 -0.47 -10.58
CA THR A 29 -13.32 -0.52 -11.80
C THR A 29 -13.21 -1.90 -12.43
N LEU A 30 -14.02 -2.19 -13.45
CA LEU A 30 -14.00 -3.50 -14.12
C LEU A 30 -12.61 -3.88 -14.66
N MET A 31 -11.79 -2.91 -15.09
CA MET A 31 -10.51 -3.17 -15.74
C MET A 31 -9.29 -2.64 -14.99
N VAL A 32 -9.47 -1.70 -14.07
CA VAL A 32 -8.39 -0.94 -13.45
C VAL A 32 -8.64 -0.80 -11.97
N ASN A 33 -7.60 -1.03 -11.15
CA ASN A 33 -7.54 -0.60 -9.75
C ASN A 33 -6.79 0.72 -9.69
N ARG A 34 -7.36 1.70 -8.99
CA ARG A 34 -6.73 3.00 -8.72
C ARG A 34 -6.58 3.18 -7.23
N TYR A 35 -5.41 3.68 -6.83
CA TYR A 35 -5.15 4.07 -5.45
C TYR A 35 -4.73 5.54 -5.45
N GLU A 36 -5.40 6.32 -4.62
CA GLU A 36 -5.04 7.69 -4.31
C GLU A 36 -4.54 7.73 -2.88
N ILE A 37 -3.34 8.22 -2.67
CA ILE A 37 -2.72 8.33 -1.36
C ILE A 37 -2.68 9.80 -0.97
N PHE A 38 -3.20 10.10 0.21
CA PHE A 38 -3.32 11.44 0.75
C PHE A 38 -2.46 11.58 2.00
N ALA A 39 -1.88 12.75 2.21
CA ALA A 39 -1.37 13.15 3.50
C ALA A 39 -2.52 13.29 4.49
N ASP A 40 -2.27 13.03 5.78
CA ASP A 40 -3.21 13.41 6.84
C ASP A 40 -3.24 14.94 6.99
N ASP A 41 -4.41 15.52 7.18
CA ASP A 41 -4.60 16.97 7.33
C ASP A 41 -4.27 17.48 8.75
N GLY A 42 -3.83 16.60 9.64
CA GLY A 42 -3.57 16.89 11.06
C GLY A 42 -4.80 16.69 11.96
N HIS A 43 -5.97 16.45 11.39
CA HIS A 43 -7.23 16.17 12.10
C HIS A 43 -7.70 14.72 11.93
N GLY A 44 -6.93 13.91 11.21
CA GLY A 44 -7.25 12.50 10.95
C GLY A 44 -8.04 12.27 9.67
N GLU A 45 -8.16 13.30 8.81
CA GLU A 45 -8.86 13.24 7.53
C GLU A 45 -7.89 13.34 6.35
N PRO A 46 -8.28 12.84 5.16
CA PRO A 46 -7.48 12.95 3.95
C PRO A 46 -7.29 14.40 3.50
N GLY A 47 -6.04 14.84 3.43
CA GLY A 47 -5.64 16.17 2.93
C GLY A 47 -5.18 16.15 1.47
N ALA A 48 -3.98 16.66 1.18
CA ALA A 48 -3.44 16.73 -0.17
C ALA A 48 -3.07 15.34 -0.72
N VAL A 49 -3.28 15.10 -2.02
CA VAL A 49 -2.79 13.92 -2.73
C VAL A 49 -1.27 13.97 -2.80
N ILE A 50 -0.61 12.88 -2.43
CA ILE A 50 0.85 12.75 -2.43
C ILE A 50 1.34 11.60 -3.31
N ALA A 51 0.47 10.65 -3.65
CA ALA A 51 0.79 9.58 -4.58
C ALA A 51 -0.46 9.05 -5.28
N PHE A 52 -0.25 8.50 -6.47
CA PHE A 52 -1.28 7.90 -7.31
C PHE A 52 -0.77 6.61 -7.96
N VAL A 53 -1.61 5.58 -7.94
CA VAL A 53 -1.34 4.31 -8.61
C VAL A 53 -2.51 3.94 -9.49
N GLU A 54 -2.23 3.60 -10.73
CA GLU A 54 -3.22 3.03 -11.62
C GLU A 54 -2.69 1.73 -12.22
N GLN A 55 -3.46 0.67 -12.10
CA GLN A 55 -3.02 -0.63 -12.49
C GLN A 55 -4.12 -1.44 -13.16
N LYS A 56 -3.80 -2.05 -14.30
CA LYS A 56 -4.67 -3.03 -14.95
C LYS A 56 -4.80 -4.26 -14.05
N ARG A 57 -6.02 -4.72 -13.78
CA ARG A 57 -6.29 -5.84 -12.85
C ARG A 57 -5.53 -7.13 -13.18
N MET A 58 -5.24 -7.37 -14.46
CA MET A 58 -4.52 -8.57 -14.92
C MET A 58 -2.99 -8.44 -14.86
N ALA A 59 -2.44 -7.21 -14.75
CA ALA A 59 -1.00 -6.94 -14.86
C ALA A 59 -0.28 -6.75 -13.51
N PHE A 60 -0.96 -7.01 -12.37
CA PHE A 60 -0.37 -6.81 -11.04
C PHE A 60 0.87 -7.69 -10.75
N LYS A 61 1.03 -8.77 -11.50
CA LYS A 61 2.09 -9.74 -11.19
C LYS A 61 3.49 -9.26 -11.54
N GLU A 62 3.64 -8.22 -12.37
CA GLU A 62 4.93 -7.89 -12.97
C GLU A 62 5.52 -6.58 -12.47
N HIS A 63 4.76 -5.49 -12.59
CA HIS A 63 5.28 -4.15 -12.31
C HIS A 63 4.16 -3.18 -11.95
N VAL A 64 4.37 -2.39 -10.90
CA VAL A 64 3.45 -1.32 -10.46
C VAL A 64 4.23 -0.03 -10.34
N THR A 65 3.75 1.03 -10.99
CA THR A 65 4.32 2.36 -10.89
C THR A 65 3.47 3.23 -9.97
N ILE A 66 4.13 3.93 -9.07
CA ILE A 66 3.57 4.91 -8.14
C ILE A 66 4.01 6.29 -8.65
N TYR A 67 3.05 7.15 -8.95
CA TYR A 67 3.26 8.51 -9.44
C TYR A 67 3.00 9.51 -8.32
N THR A 68 3.46 10.74 -8.47
CA THR A 68 3.15 11.83 -7.54
C THR A 68 1.68 12.22 -7.56
N ASP A 69 1.03 12.11 -8.73
CA ASP A 69 -0.37 12.48 -8.94
C ASP A 69 -0.98 11.75 -10.16
N SER A 70 -2.24 12.02 -10.44
CA SER A 70 -3.00 11.40 -11.54
C SER A 70 -2.59 11.82 -12.94
N SER A 71 -1.74 12.85 -13.11
CA SER A 71 -1.17 13.21 -14.41
C SER A 71 -0.16 12.17 -14.91
N LYS A 72 0.41 11.38 -13.97
CA LYS A 72 1.42 10.35 -14.21
C LYS A 72 2.71 10.90 -14.85
N SER A 73 2.96 12.19 -14.68
CA SER A 73 4.11 12.87 -15.24
C SER A 73 5.41 12.57 -14.50
N THR A 74 5.32 12.34 -13.18
CA THR A 74 6.48 12.11 -12.31
C THR A 74 6.34 10.80 -11.55
N VAL A 75 7.34 9.93 -11.69
CA VAL A 75 7.43 8.66 -10.97
C VAL A 75 7.97 8.91 -9.58
N LEU A 76 7.21 8.54 -8.55
CA LEU A 76 7.63 8.59 -7.15
C LEU A 76 8.44 7.35 -6.77
N ALA A 77 7.94 6.17 -7.15
CA ALA A 77 8.57 4.88 -6.97
C ALA A 77 7.92 3.83 -7.89
N SER A 78 8.50 2.66 -7.97
CA SER A 78 7.84 1.49 -8.55
C SER A 78 8.26 0.22 -7.83
N PHE A 79 7.46 -0.83 -7.96
CA PHE A 79 7.86 -2.15 -7.51
C PHE A 79 7.56 -3.20 -8.58
N ARG A 80 8.41 -4.22 -8.66
CA ARG A 80 8.27 -5.31 -9.62
C ARG A 80 8.67 -6.64 -9.02
N ALA A 81 8.00 -7.70 -9.47
CA ALA A 81 8.33 -9.06 -9.08
C ALA A 81 9.72 -9.45 -9.58
N ARG A 82 10.52 -10.09 -8.73
CA ARG A 82 11.83 -10.68 -9.11
C ARG A 82 11.66 -11.79 -10.12
N LYS A 83 10.60 -12.61 -9.97
CA LYS A 83 10.22 -13.67 -10.91
C LYS A 83 8.72 -13.62 -11.13
N VAL A 84 8.30 -13.50 -12.37
CA VAL A 84 6.88 -13.40 -12.75
C VAL A 84 6.10 -14.68 -12.41
N ILE A 85 6.76 -15.84 -12.48
CA ILE A 85 6.17 -17.17 -12.25
C ILE A 85 6.13 -17.51 -10.75
N ASP A 86 6.98 -16.89 -9.94
CA ASP A 86 7.11 -17.20 -8.51
C ASP A 86 6.90 -15.94 -7.66
N LEU A 87 5.65 -15.75 -7.23
CA LEU A 87 5.26 -14.64 -6.33
C LEU A 87 5.93 -14.72 -4.95
N ALA A 88 6.44 -15.90 -4.56
CA ALA A 88 7.23 -16.07 -3.34
C ALA A 88 8.61 -15.42 -3.44
N SER A 89 9.10 -15.16 -4.66
CA SER A 89 10.38 -14.50 -4.89
C SER A 89 10.43 -13.05 -4.41
N GLY A 90 9.27 -12.40 -4.23
CA GLY A 90 9.11 -11.04 -3.72
C GLY A 90 9.24 -9.95 -4.77
N TYR A 91 9.23 -8.70 -4.30
CA TYR A 91 9.18 -7.50 -5.12
C TYR A 91 10.28 -6.53 -4.72
N ASP A 92 11.07 -6.10 -5.70
CA ASP A 92 12.03 -5.01 -5.52
C ASP A 92 11.30 -3.67 -5.66
N VAL A 93 11.60 -2.74 -4.75
CA VAL A 93 11.11 -1.36 -4.77
C VAL A 93 12.24 -0.44 -5.19
N ILE A 94 12.00 0.35 -6.23
CA ILE A 94 12.95 1.32 -6.76
C ILE A 94 12.34 2.72 -6.76
N ASP A 95 13.16 3.73 -6.64
CA ASP A 95 12.71 5.12 -6.74
C ASP A 95 12.60 5.60 -8.20
N GLY A 96 12.22 6.88 -8.39
CA GLY A 96 12.10 7.50 -9.71
C GLY A 96 13.44 7.58 -10.49
N ASN A 97 14.57 7.39 -9.82
CA ASN A 97 15.91 7.36 -10.41
C ASN A 97 16.43 5.93 -10.59
N ASN A 98 15.58 4.92 -10.49
CA ASN A 98 15.92 3.49 -10.54
C ASN A 98 16.88 3.02 -9.43
N GLN A 99 16.97 3.74 -8.30
CA GLN A 99 17.75 3.29 -7.15
C GLN A 99 16.92 2.34 -6.28
N PRO A 100 17.49 1.21 -5.82
CA PRO A 100 16.78 0.29 -4.94
C PRO A 100 16.59 0.94 -3.56
N ILE A 101 15.33 1.06 -3.13
CA ILE A 101 14.96 1.66 -1.84
C ILE A 101 14.32 0.65 -0.88
N GLY A 102 13.97 -0.54 -1.35
CA GLY A 102 13.40 -1.58 -0.52
C GLY A 102 13.10 -2.85 -1.28
N PHE A 103 12.69 -3.85 -0.52
CA PHE A 103 12.23 -5.14 -1.02
C PHE A 103 11.14 -5.67 -0.10
N PHE A 104 10.13 -6.33 -0.64
CA PHE A 104 9.17 -7.04 0.18
C PHE A 104 8.75 -8.38 -0.43
N ARG A 105 8.37 -9.32 0.43
CA ARG A 105 7.85 -10.62 0.01
C ARG A 105 6.77 -11.12 0.96
N LYS A 106 5.84 -11.89 0.43
CA LYS A 106 4.84 -12.63 1.20
C LYS A 106 5.38 -14.03 1.51
N ASP A 107 5.29 -14.44 2.77
CA ASP A 107 5.66 -15.80 3.18
C ASP A 107 4.46 -16.73 2.96
N PHE A 108 4.47 -17.43 1.84
CA PHE A 108 3.39 -18.35 1.49
C PHE A 108 3.43 -19.65 2.31
N ALA A 109 4.59 -20.07 2.82
CA ALA A 109 4.73 -21.31 3.59
C ALA A 109 4.07 -21.18 4.98
N LYS A 110 4.26 -20.04 5.64
CA LYS A 110 3.60 -19.71 6.92
C LYS A 110 2.17 -19.20 6.73
N SER A 111 1.79 -18.85 5.52
CA SER A 111 0.50 -18.26 5.17
C SER A 111 -0.67 -19.22 5.24
N LEU A 112 -0.45 -20.51 5.60
CA LEU A 112 -1.55 -21.44 5.81
C LEU A 112 -2.44 -21.06 7.02
N VAL A 113 -1.93 -20.28 7.96
CA VAL A 113 -2.70 -19.77 9.11
C VAL A 113 -2.78 -18.26 9.12
N ASN A 114 -1.67 -17.55 8.88
CA ASN A 114 -1.61 -16.09 8.88
C ASN A 114 -0.79 -15.56 7.70
N SER A 115 -1.30 -14.51 7.02
CA SER A 115 -0.50 -13.81 6.02
C SER A 115 0.67 -13.12 6.70
N THR A 116 1.89 -13.56 6.38
CA THR A 116 3.12 -12.94 6.87
C THR A 116 3.85 -12.27 5.72
N TRP A 117 4.30 -11.05 5.95
CA TRP A 117 5.09 -10.26 5.03
C TRP A 117 6.46 -9.95 5.62
N HIS A 118 7.47 -9.88 4.78
CA HIS A 118 8.79 -9.41 5.13
C HIS A 118 9.11 -8.18 4.28
N LEU A 119 9.60 -7.13 4.91
CA LEU A 119 9.96 -5.89 4.27
C LEU A 119 11.38 -5.51 4.69
N ASP A 120 12.24 -5.33 3.69
CA ASP A 120 13.62 -4.94 3.83
C ASP A 120 13.82 -3.53 3.27
N GLN A 121 14.60 -2.73 3.97
CA GLN A 121 15.06 -1.42 3.55
C GLN A 121 16.57 -1.36 3.76
N PRO A 122 17.36 -0.79 2.83
CA PRO A 122 18.79 -0.62 3.04
C PRO A 122 19.12 0.08 4.35
N GLY A 123 20.08 -0.46 5.10
CA GLY A 123 20.51 0.10 6.38
C GLY A 123 19.61 -0.17 7.58
N ALA A 124 18.56 -0.97 7.44
CA ALA A 124 17.66 -1.31 8.54
C ALA A 124 17.41 -2.83 8.62
N PRO A 125 17.16 -3.40 9.82
CA PRO A 125 16.73 -4.79 9.95
C PRO A 125 15.38 -5.03 9.27
N THR A 126 15.14 -6.28 8.84
CA THR A 126 13.87 -6.73 8.25
C THR A 126 12.69 -6.43 9.17
N ALA A 127 11.67 -5.76 8.65
CA ALA A 127 10.38 -5.65 9.30
C ALA A 127 9.49 -6.84 8.92
N THR A 128 8.77 -7.38 9.92
CA THR A 128 7.81 -8.48 9.70
C THR A 128 6.40 -7.97 9.88
N GLY A 129 5.59 -8.09 8.85
CA GLY A 129 4.18 -7.74 8.82
C GLY A 129 3.31 -8.95 9.11
N ARG A 130 2.38 -8.85 10.06
CA ARG A 130 1.42 -9.90 10.40
C ARG A 130 0.01 -9.34 10.52
N GLU A 131 -0.96 -10.14 10.11
CA GLU A 131 -2.37 -9.81 10.33
C GLU A 131 -2.68 -9.91 11.83
N ARG A 132 -3.23 -8.82 12.40
CA ARG A 132 -3.56 -8.72 13.84
C ARG A 132 -4.63 -9.73 14.25
N SER A 133 -5.61 -10.01 13.40
CA SER A 133 -6.72 -10.92 13.71
C SER A 133 -6.59 -12.25 12.99
N GLN A 134 -6.27 -13.31 13.73
CA GLN A 134 -6.20 -14.68 13.21
C GLN A 134 -7.59 -15.20 12.76
N GLY A 135 -8.66 -14.81 13.44
CA GLY A 135 -10.02 -15.21 13.09
C GLY A 135 -10.46 -14.69 11.71
N ILE A 136 -10.11 -13.46 11.37
CA ILE A 136 -10.40 -12.86 10.06
C ILE A 136 -9.59 -13.57 8.96
N ALA A 137 -8.36 -13.95 9.22
CA ALA A 137 -7.53 -14.67 8.26
C ALA A 137 -8.12 -16.05 7.91
N VAL A 138 -8.65 -16.79 8.90
CA VAL A 138 -9.33 -18.07 8.70
C VAL A 138 -10.67 -17.87 7.95
N LEU A 139 -11.46 -16.89 8.36
CA LEU A 139 -12.76 -16.60 7.75
C LEU A 139 -12.64 -16.22 6.27
N ARG A 140 -11.61 -15.45 5.90
CA ARG A 140 -11.33 -15.11 4.52
C ARG A 140 -11.03 -16.35 3.65
N ARG A 141 -10.36 -17.35 4.19
CA ARG A 141 -10.11 -18.61 3.47
C ARG A 141 -11.38 -19.39 3.26
N LEU A 142 -12.21 -19.51 4.29
CA LEU A 142 -13.50 -20.17 4.18
C LEU A 142 -14.40 -19.48 3.15
N TRP A 143 -14.31 -18.14 3.05
CA TRP A 143 -15.03 -17.35 2.04
C TRP A 143 -14.68 -17.79 0.61
N ASN A 144 -13.41 -18.03 0.31
CA ASN A 144 -12.96 -18.45 -1.02
C ASN A 144 -13.38 -19.89 -1.41
N PHE A 145 -13.87 -20.69 -0.45
CA PHE A 145 -14.40 -22.03 -0.70
C PHE A 145 -15.92 -22.08 -0.88
N ILE A 146 -16.62 -20.95 -0.69
CA ILE A 146 -18.08 -20.91 -0.85
C ILE A 146 -18.38 -20.67 -2.34
N PRO A 147 -19.01 -21.65 -3.04
CA PRO A 147 -19.42 -21.46 -4.43
C PRO A 147 -20.32 -20.24 -4.58
N PHE A 148 -20.22 -19.51 -5.68
CA PHE A 148 -20.96 -18.29 -6.01
C PHE A 148 -20.55 -17.00 -5.28
N ILE A 149 -19.74 -17.06 -4.21
CA ILE A 149 -19.29 -15.87 -3.47
C ILE A 149 -17.87 -15.43 -3.90
N GLU A 150 -17.16 -16.26 -4.64
CA GLU A 150 -15.78 -15.99 -5.10
C GLU A 150 -15.62 -14.69 -5.92
N ASN A 151 -16.72 -14.18 -6.50
CA ASN A 151 -16.76 -12.91 -7.24
C ASN A 151 -17.07 -11.69 -6.37
N PHE A 152 -17.42 -11.89 -5.09
CA PHE A 152 -17.68 -10.80 -4.15
C PHE A 152 -16.42 -10.51 -3.32
N PRO A 153 -16.06 -9.23 -3.15
CA PRO A 153 -14.93 -8.85 -2.31
C PRO A 153 -15.19 -9.29 -0.86
N PHE A 154 -14.13 -9.79 -0.20
CA PHE A 154 -14.21 -10.20 1.21
C PHE A 154 -14.61 -9.01 2.09
N PRO A 155 -15.73 -9.09 2.84
CA PRO A 155 -16.34 -7.92 3.47
C PRO A 155 -15.69 -7.50 4.80
N PHE A 156 -14.70 -8.22 5.31
CA PHE A 156 -14.14 -7.96 6.62
C PHE A 156 -12.94 -7.03 6.58
N ARG A 157 -12.80 -6.20 7.63
CA ARG A 157 -11.64 -5.33 7.85
C ARG A 157 -10.43 -6.19 8.24
N TYR A 158 -9.28 -5.88 7.71
CA TYR A 158 -8.02 -6.50 8.11
C TYR A 158 -7.02 -5.44 8.53
N HIS A 159 -6.11 -5.83 9.41
CA HIS A 159 -5.09 -4.98 10.00
C HIS A 159 -3.75 -5.71 9.91
N PHE A 160 -2.75 -5.04 9.37
CA PHE A 160 -1.39 -5.54 9.34
C PHE A 160 -0.50 -4.66 10.19
N ASP A 161 0.19 -5.26 11.15
CA ASP A 161 1.22 -4.60 11.94
C ASP A 161 2.59 -5.04 11.44
N PHE A 162 3.43 -4.07 11.09
CA PHE A 162 4.83 -4.29 10.71
C PHE A 162 5.73 -3.90 11.87
N VAL A 163 6.58 -4.86 12.30
CA VAL A 163 7.47 -4.69 13.45
C VAL A 163 8.90 -5.13 13.11
N ARG A 164 9.89 -4.49 13.72
CA ARG A 164 11.29 -4.94 13.78
C ARG A 164 11.55 -5.50 15.17
N GLY A 165 11.55 -6.84 15.29
CA GLY A 165 11.52 -7.47 16.62
C GLY A 165 10.25 -7.09 17.36
N ALA A 166 10.37 -6.32 18.45
CA ALA A 166 9.25 -5.81 19.24
C ALA A 166 8.89 -4.34 18.90
N THR A 167 9.70 -3.65 18.09
CA THR A 167 9.52 -2.23 17.80
C THR A 167 8.54 -2.04 16.63
N PRO A 168 7.43 -1.30 16.81
CA PRO A 168 6.51 -0.95 15.75
C PRO A 168 7.19 -0.11 14.67
N VAL A 169 6.87 -0.40 13.41
CA VAL A 169 7.38 0.33 12.24
C VAL A 169 6.26 1.10 11.56
N PHE A 170 5.22 0.40 11.15
CA PHE A 170 3.98 0.98 10.64
C PHE A 170 2.85 -0.04 10.67
N SER A 171 1.62 0.43 10.54
CA SER A 171 0.45 -0.41 10.37
C SER A 171 -0.34 -0.05 9.10
N VAL A 172 -1.09 -1.02 8.59
CA VAL A 172 -2.03 -0.87 7.48
C VAL A 172 -3.40 -1.32 7.96
N ASP A 173 -4.31 -0.38 8.14
CA ASP A 173 -5.64 -0.61 8.69
C ASP A 173 -6.72 -0.36 7.65
N LYS A 174 -7.47 -1.38 7.25
CA LYS A 174 -8.65 -1.21 6.41
C LYS A 174 -9.82 -0.66 7.24
N LYS A 175 -10.28 0.56 6.94
CA LYS A 175 -11.30 1.28 7.75
C LYS A 175 -12.74 1.02 7.31
N THR A 176 -12.98 0.76 6.03
CA THR A 176 -14.35 0.68 5.49
C THR A 176 -14.64 -0.65 4.83
N TRP A 177 -15.95 -0.98 4.69
CA TRP A 177 -16.45 -2.23 4.12
C TRP A 177 -16.71 -2.13 2.61
N VAL A 178 -17.12 -0.95 2.11
CA VAL A 178 -17.66 -0.78 0.74
C VAL A 178 -16.75 0.04 -0.15
N ARG A 179 -16.06 1.05 0.41
CA ARG A 179 -15.02 1.83 -0.30
C ARG A 179 -13.72 1.58 0.44
N ASP A 180 -12.78 0.96 -0.24
CA ASP A 180 -11.54 0.56 0.40
C ASP A 180 -10.72 1.79 0.77
N HIS A 181 -10.85 2.17 2.05
CA HIS A 181 -10.07 3.20 2.72
C HIS A 181 -9.13 2.53 3.71
N TYR A 182 -7.86 2.82 3.57
CA TYR A 182 -6.78 2.31 4.42
C TYR A 182 -6.13 3.48 5.13
N LEU A 183 -5.84 3.26 6.41
CA LEU A 183 -5.01 4.16 7.19
C LEU A 183 -3.63 3.52 7.35
N LEU A 184 -2.60 4.27 7.01
CA LEU A 184 -1.20 3.91 7.20
C LEU A 184 -0.66 4.76 8.34
N ASP A 185 -0.51 4.16 9.52
CA ASP A 185 0.12 4.81 10.67
C ASP A 185 1.59 4.41 10.74
N ILE A 186 2.51 5.38 10.73
CA ILE A 186 3.94 5.18 10.61
C ILE A 186 4.62 5.64 11.89
N GLN A 187 5.20 4.69 12.64
CA GLN A 187 5.86 4.92 13.91
C GLN A 187 7.37 5.09 13.76
N ASP A 188 7.98 4.43 12.76
CA ASP A 188 9.41 4.57 12.49
C ASP A 188 9.68 5.80 11.59
N PRO A 189 10.37 6.84 12.10
CA PRO A 189 10.66 8.02 11.29
C PRO A 189 11.63 7.77 10.14
N TYR A 190 12.41 6.67 10.19
CA TYR A 190 13.45 6.36 9.21
C TYR A 190 12.99 5.45 8.08
N ILE A 191 11.78 4.87 8.16
CA ILE A 191 11.27 4.08 7.05
C ILE A 191 10.91 4.98 5.87
N ASP A 192 11.32 4.57 4.66
CA ASP A 192 10.95 5.28 3.44
C ASP A 192 9.44 5.14 3.18
N ARG A 193 8.73 6.27 3.12
CA ARG A 193 7.27 6.30 2.92
C ARG A 193 6.85 5.73 1.58
N ARG A 194 7.72 5.79 0.58
CA ARG A 194 7.49 5.18 -0.74
C ARG A 194 7.45 3.65 -0.64
N VAL A 195 8.29 3.07 0.22
CA VAL A 195 8.28 1.63 0.51
C VAL A 195 7.02 1.23 1.28
N VAL A 196 6.57 2.06 2.24
CA VAL A 196 5.31 1.84 2.97
C VAL A 196 4.12 1.88 2.01
N ILE A 197 4.05 2.86 1.12
CA ILE A 197 2.99 2.98 0.10
C ILE A 197 3.00 1.75 -0.83
N ALA A 198 4.18 1.36 -1.33
CA ALA A 198 4.34 0.17 -2.19
C ALA A 198 3.84 -1.10 -1.49
N GLN A 199 4.22 -1.29 -0.21
CA GLN A 199 3.79 -2.43 0.60
C GLN A 199 2.27 -2.43 0.83
N ALA A 200 1.66 -1.28 1.14
CA ALA A 200 0.23 -1.16 1.37
C ALA A 200 -0.59 -1.50 0.12
N VAL A 201 -0.18 -0.99 -1.06
CA VAL A 201 -0.78 -1.33 -2.35
C VAL A 201 -0.65 -2.82 -2.64
N ALA A 202 0.53 -3.42 -2.35
CA ALA A 202 0.75 -4.86 -2.55
C ALA A 202 -0.08 -5.71 -1.59
N VAL A 203 -0.23 -5.32 -0.33
CA VAL A 203 -1.08 -6.01 0.65
C VAL A 203 -2.52 -6.06 0.12
N ASP A 204 -3.09 -4.93 -0.28
CA ASP A 204 -4.45 -4.89 -0.80
C ASP A 204 -4.61 -5.76 -2.05
N ALA A 205 -3.79 -5.55 -3.04
CA ALA A 205 -3.92 -6.21 -4.33
C ALA A 205 -3.66 -7.73 -4.30
N LEU A 206 -2.85 -8.24 -3.34
CA LEU A 206 -2.56 -9.65 -3.17
C LEU A 206 -3.42 -10.34 -2.09
N GLN A 207 -4.18 -9.58 -1.30
CA GLN A 207 -5.13 -10.12 -0.32
C GLN A 207 -6.56 -10.21 -0.88
N SER A 208 -6.90 -9.40 -1.87
CA SER A 208 -8.22 -9.38 -2.52
C SER A 208 -8.41 -10.50 -3.58
N ARG A 209 -7.50 -11.49 -3.61
CA ARG A 209 -7.54 -12.64 -4.53
C ARG A 209 -7.61 -13.95 -3.79
#